data_9498e56b758631392389ebcefbb1bd47
#
_entry.id   9498e56b758631392389ebcefbb1bd47
#
_cell.length_a   1.000
_cell.length_b   1.000
_cell.length_c   1.000
_cell.angle_alpha   90.00
_cell.angle_beta   90.00
_cell.angle_gamma   90.00
#
_symmetry.space_group_name_H-M   'P 1'
#
loop_
_entity.id
_entity.type
_entity.pdbx_description
1 polymer ?
#
loop_
_entity_poly.entity_id
_entity_poly.type
_entity_poly.pdbx_seq_one_letter_code
_entity_poly.pdbx_strand_id
1 'polypeptide(L)'
;MDIIDTDRYPIDQPDSAEFRALCARCQADLETQGLFNLTGFLRPEAIERALDWVKPVIARDAFVHKRAHNIYFKKEIPGLAPGHPALQELQTINHTICADQI
;
A
#
# COMPACT_ATOMS: atom_id res chain seq x y z
N MET A 1 -5.81 -20.33 7.19
CA MET A 1 -4.42 -19.83 7.25
C MET A 1 -4.40 -18.64 8.18
N ASP A 2 -3.54 -18.68 9.14
CA ASP A 2 -3.42 -17.60 10.11
C ASP A 2 -2.53 -16.48 9.54
N ILE A 3 -3.16 -15.47 8.96
CA ILE A 3 -2.48 -14.36 8.28
C ILE A 3 -2.27 -13.19 9.23
N ILE A 4 -3.28 -12.94 10.08
CA ILE A 4 -3.31 -11.80 10.97
C ILE A 4 -2.88 -12.23 12.37
N ASP A 5 -2.10 -11.38 13.04
CA ASP A 5 -1.74 -11.58 14.44
C ASP A 5 -2.92 -11.20 15.34
N THR A 6 -3.86 -12.14 15.49
CA THR A 6 -5.05 -11.95 16.31
C THR A 6 -4.78 -11.97 17.82
N ASP A 7 -3.62 -12.46 18.24
CA ASP A 7 -3.17 -12.34 19.63
C ASP A 7 -2.84 -10.89 19.99
N ARG A 8 -2.27 -10.17 19.04
CA ARG A 8 -1.94 -8.74 19.17
C ARG A 8 -3.11 -7.84 18.81
N TYR A 9 -3.90 -8.23 17.83
CA TYR A 9 -5.02 -7.46 17.26
C TYR A 9 -6.27 -8.32 17.21
N PRO A 10 -7.07 -8.36 18.27
CA PRO A 10 -8.19 -9.33 18.45
C PRO A 10 -9.41 -9.00 17.59
N ILE A 11 -9.22 -8.89 16.26
CA ILE A 11 -10.27 -8.57 15.29
C ILE A 11 -11.29 -9.70 15.11
N ASP A 12 -10.93 -10.90 15.52
CA ASP A 12 -11.80 -12.09 15.57
C ASP A 12 -12.70 -12.12 16.81
N GLN A 13 -12.53 -11.17 17.72
CA GLN A 13 -13.29 -11.06 18.98
C GLN A 13 -13.96 -9.69 19.11
N PRO A 14 -14.93 -9.34 18.24
CA PRO A 14 -15.49 -7.99 18.16
C PRO A 14 -16.23 -7.54 19.44
N ASP A 15 -16.67 -8.49 20.27
CA ASP A 15 -17.36 -8.20 21.52
C ASP A 15 -16.41 -8.09 22.73
N SER A 16 -15.12 -8.30 22.53
CA SER A 16 -14.12 -8.23 23.60
C SER A 16 -13.81 -6.78 24.02
N ALA A 17 -13.36 -6.61 25.25
CA ALA A 17 -12.89 -5.32 25.74
C ALA A 17 -11.61 -4.89 25.01
N GLU A 18 -10.75 -5.83 24.66
CA GLU A 18 -9.49 -5.65 23.92
C GLU A 18 -9.76 -5.11 22.50
N PHE A 19 -10.74 -5.66 21.80
CA PHE A 19 -11.14 -5.15 20.49
C PHE A 19 -11.69 -3.73 20.58
N ARG A 20 -12.55 -3.43 21.57
CA ARG A 20 -13.07 -2.08 21.78
C ARG A 20 -11.95 -1.07 22.09
N ALA A 21 -10.97 -1.48 22.90
CA ALA A 21 -9.79 -0.66 23.19
C ALA A 21 -8.94 -0.41 21.94
N LEU A 22 -8.75 -1.42 21.10
CA LEU A 22 -8.06 -1.29 19.82
C LEU A 22 -8.77 -0.27 18.92
N CYS A 23 -10.08 -0.37 18.75
CA CYS A 23 -10.87 0.57 17.96
C CYS A 23 -10.76 2.00 18.50
N ALA A 24 -10.87 2.19 19.81
CA ALA A 24 -10.74 3.51 20.44
C ALA A 24 -9.36 4.14 20.19
N ARG A 25 -8.29 3.34 20.27
CA ARG A 25 -6.93 3.80 19.95
C ARG A 25 -6.79 4.20 18.49
N CYS A 26 -7.26 3.37 17.57
CA CYS A 26 -7.22 3.68 16.14
C CYS A 26 -8.00 4.95 15.81
N GLN A 27 -9.16 5.13 16.42
CA GLN A 27 -9.97 6.34 16.25
C GLN A 27 -9.26 7.59 16.76
N ALA A 28 -8.66 7.52 17.96
CA ALA A 28 -7.88 8.62 18.53
C ALA A 28 -6.67 8.98 17.64
N ASP A 29 -5.97 7.99 17.10
CA ASP A 29 -4.85 8.21 16.19
C ASP A 29 -5.32 8.87 14.87
N LEU A 30 -6.45 8.44 14.32
CA LEU A 30 -7.06 9.08 13.14
C LEU A 30 -7.41 10.55 13.40
N GLU A 31 -8.00 10.85 14.56
CA GLU A 31 -8.39 12.21 14.93
C GLU A 31 -7.17 13.13 15.13
N THR A 32 -6.09 12.62 15.70
CA THR A 32 -4.90 13.42 16.03
C THR A 32 -3.85 13.47 14.95
N GLN A 33 -3.68 12.40 14.16
CA GLN A 33 -2.59 12.25 13.19
C GLN A 33 -3.08 12.04 11.75
N GLY A 34 -4.38 11.80 11.56
CA GLY A 34 -4.96 11.49 10.25
C GLY A 34 -4.71 10.07 9.75
N LEU A 35 -4.06 9.22 10.56
CA LEU A 35 -3.81 7.81 10.26
C LEU A 35 -3.61 7.01 11.55
N PHE A 36 -3.73 5.70 11.45
CA PHE A 36 -3.25 4.77 12.48
C PHE A 36 -2.39 3.68 11.83
N ASN A 37 -1.49 3.10 12.61
CA ASN A 37 -0.61 2.03 12.17
C ASN A 37 -0.75 0.82 13.11
N LEU A 38 -0.92 -0.35 12.52
CA LEU A 38 -0.98 -1.62 13.23
C LEU A 38 0.30 -2.42 12.92
N THR A 39 1.38 -2.08 13.59
CA THR A 39 2.68 -2.72 13.41
C THR A 39 2.62 -4.22 13.71
N GLY A 40 3.05 -5.04 12.75
CA GLY A 40 3.02 -6.50 12.89
C GLY A 40 1.60 -7.07 12.77
N PHE A 41 0.68 -6.37 12.09
CA PHE A 41 -0.69 -6.85 11.85
C PHE A 41 -0.71 -8.16 11.06
N LEU A 42 0.16 -8.25 10.04
CA LEU A 42 0.37 -9.51 9.34
C LEU A 42 1.48 -10.31 10.03
N ARG A 43 1.27 -11.60 10.19
CA ARG A 43 2.29 -12.50 10.70
C ARG A 43 3.46 -12.59 9.71
N PRO A 44 4.72 -12.53 10.14
CA PRO A 44 5.88 -12.61 9.24
C PRO A 44 5.86 -13.85 8.35
N GLU A 45 5.48 -15.00 8.87
CA GLU A 45 5.39 -16.27 8.13
C GLU A 45 4.34 -16.22 7.01
N ALA A 46 3.25 -15.47 7.21
CA ALA A 46 2.24 -15.26 6.19
C ALA A 46 2.76 -14.38 5.05
N ILE A 47 3.55 -13.36 5.39
CA ILE A 47 4.23 -12.50 4.40
C ILE A 47 5.23 -13.34 3.57
N GLU A 48 6.05 -14.15 4.23
CA GLU A 48 7.01 -15.02 3.54
C GLU A 48 6.32 -15.98 2.58
N ARG A 49 5.26 -16.67 3.03
CA ARG A 49 4.48 -17.57 2.16
C ARG A 49 3.86 -16.84 0.98
N ALA A 50 3.32 -15.64 1.19
CA ALA A 50 2.75 -14.84 0.11
C ALA A 50 3.82 -14.43 -0.91
N LEU A 51 5.01 -14.05 -0.46
CA LEU A 51 6.15 -13.72 -1.33
C LEU A 51 6.62 -14.92 -2.13
N ASP A 52 6.76 -16.09 -1.51
CA ASP A 52 7.19 -17.31 -2.18
C ASP A 52 6.18 -17.74 -3.26
N TRP A 53 4.90 -17.50 -3.01
CA TRP A 53 3.86 -17.80 -3.97
C TRP A 53 3.81 -16.80 -5.13
N VAL A 54 3.93 -15.50 -4.86
CA VAL A 54 3.75 -14.45 -5.87
C VAL A 54 4.98 -14.21 -6.72
N LYS A 55 6.19 -14.40 -6.18
CA LYS A 55 7.45 -14.15 -6.92
C LYS A 55 7.54 -14.90 -8.26
N PRO A 56 7.25 -16.21 -8.33
CA PRO A 56 7.28 -16.93 -9.62
C PRO A 56 6.25 -16.39 -10.61
N VAL A 57 5.08 -15.96 -10.13
CA VAL A 57 4.02 -15.38 -10.97
C VAL A 57 4.48 -14.05 -11.54
N ILE A 58 5.09 -13.19 -10.71
CA ILE A 58 5.64 -11.90 -11.16
C ILE A 58 6.72 -12.13 -12.21
N ALA A 59 7.64 -13.06 -11.97
CA ALA A 59 8.73 -13.33 -12.90
C ALA A 59 8.25 -13.81 -14.28
N ARG A 60 7.16 -14.57 -14.31
CA ARG A 60 6.60 -15.15 -15.55
C ARG A 60 5.62 -14.22 -16.25
N ASP A 61 4.72 -13.59 -15.50
CA ASP A 61 3.48 -13.00 -16.03
C ASP A 61 3.39 -11.48 -15.85
N ALA A 62 4.24 -10.86 -15.01
CA ALA A 62 4.17 -9.42 -14.81
C ALA A 62 4.51 -8.63 -16.07
N PHE A 63 3.71 -7.64 -16.37
CA PHE A 63 4.03 -6.66 -17.39
C PHE A 63 4.50 -5.35 -16.75
N VAL A 64 5.35 -4.63 -17.48
CA VAL A 64 5.91 -3.36 -17.02
C VAL A 64 5.16 -2.22 -17.67
N HIS A 65 4.59 -1.35 -16.84
CA HIS A 65 3.98 -0.10 -17.27
C HIS A 65 4.86 1.07 -16.84
N LYS A 66 5.29 1.85 -17.83
CA LYS A 66 6.09 3.07 -17.60
C LYS A 66 5.29 4.29 -18.01
N ARG A 67 5.34 5.32 -17.18
CA ARG A 67 4.69 6.59 -17.44
C ARG A 67 5.57 7.73 -16.96
N ALA A 68 5.75 8.74 -17.82
CA ALA A 68 6.36 10.00 -17.44
C ALA A 68 5.28 11.09 -17.39
N HIS A 69 5.29 11.91 -16.36
CA HIS A 69 4.35 13.00 -16.19
C HIS A 69 4.93 14.11 -15.31
N ASN A 70 4.46 15.33 -15.50
CA ASN A 70 4.65 16.40 -14.53
C ASN A 70 3.61 16.32 -13.42
N ILE A 71 3.73 17.15 -12.37
CA ILE A 71 2.81 17.17 -11.22
C ILE A 71 1.36 17.48 -11.59
N TYR A 72 1.11 18.12 -12.73
CA TYR A 72 -0.23 18.48 -13.22
C TYR A 72 -0.80 17.50 -14.24
N PHE A 73 -0.04 16.46 -14.61
CA PHE A 73 -0.43 15.47 -15.63
C PHE A 73 -0.79 16.12 -16.99
N LYS A 74 -0.16 17.24 -17.32
CA LYS A 74 -0.38 17.97 -18.57
C LYS A 74 0.74 17.72 -19.56
N LYS A 75 0.40 17.61 -20.83
CA LYS A 75 1.41 17.51 -21.92
C LYS A 75 2.23 18.78 -22.04
N GLU A 76 1.59 19.93 -21.89
CA GLU A 76 2.21 21.23 -21.98
C GLU A 76 1.69 22.15 -20.88
N ILE A 77 2.59 22.96 -20.34
CA ILE A 77 2.25 24.02 -19.37
C ILE A 77 2.79 25.31 -19.95
N PRO A 78 1.92 26.10 -20.66
CA PRO A 78 2.37 27.33 -21.31
C PRO A 78 2.74 28.41 -20.29
N GLY A 79 3.62 29.33 -20.67
CA GLY A 79 3.95 30.50 -19.88
C GLY A 79 5.02 30.28 -18.80
N LEU A 80 5.62 29.11 -18.72
CA LEU A 80 6.69 28.82 -17.77
C LEU A 80 8.06 28.88 -18.44
N ALA A 81 9.06 29.43 -17.73
CA ALA A 81 10.44 29.44 -18.19
C ALA A 81 11.03 28.01 -18.23
N PRO A 82 11.94 27.71 -19.15
CA PRO A 82 12.68 26.45 -19.13
C PRO A 82 13.35 26.22 -17.77
N GLY A 83 13.26 25.01 -17.25
CA GLY A 83 13.79 24.67 -15.92
C GLY A 83 12.89 25.00 -14.74
N HIS A 84 11.68 25.52 -14.97
CA HIS A 84 10.70 25.73 -13.91
C HIS A 84 10.34 24.39 -13.23
N PRO A 85 10.27 24.31 -11.89
CA PRO A 85 10.00 23.06 -11.17
C PRO A 85 8.72 22.33 -11.62
N ALA A 86 7.68 23.06 -12.02
CA ALA A 86 6.44 22.48 -12.53
C ALA A 86 6.60 21.71 -13.84
N LEU A 87 7.68 21.94 -14.59
CA LEU A 87 8.01 21.22 -15.83
C LEU A 87 8.82 19.94 -15.56
N GLN A 88 9.22 19.69 -14.31
CA GLN A 88 9.94 18.48 -13.96
C GLN A 88 9.07 17.25 -14.20
N GLU A 89 9.58 16.31 -14.98
CA GLU A 89 8.91 15.05 -15.21
C GLU A 89 9.28 14.02 -14.14
N LEU A 90 8.26 13.35 -13.63
CA LEU A 90 8.36 12.20 -12.74
C LEU A 90 8.10 10.93 -13.55
N GLN A 91 8.95 9.95 -13.39
CA GLN A 91 8.76 8.63 -14.01
C GLN A 91 8.17 7.65 -13.01
N THR A 92 7.06 7.03 -13.40
CA THR A 92 6.47 5.92 -12.67
C THR A 92 6.71 4.63 -13.45
N ILE A 93 7.23 3.62 -12.76
CA ILE A 93 7.45 2.29 -13.32
C ILE A 93 6.71 1.30 -12.42
N ASN A 94 5.75 0.58 -12.98
CA ASN A 94 4.97 -0.41 -12.25
C ASN A 94 5.17 -1.80 -12.88
N HIS A 95 5.41 -2.79 -12.04
CA HIS A 95 5.32 -4.20 -12.39
C HIS A 95 3.93 -4.68 -11.94
N THR A 96 3.12 -5.10 -12.87
CA THR A 96 1.70 -5.42 -12.63
C THR A 96 1.39 -6.85 -13.01
N ILE A 97 0.65 -7.53 -12.15
CA ILE A 97 0.00 -8.82 -12.43
C ILE A 97 -1.51 -8.65 -12.29
N CYS A 98 -2.27 -9.39 -13.07
CA CYS A 98 -3.72 -9.38 -13.00
C CYS A 98 -4.23 -10.38 -11.95
N ALA A 99 -5.42 -10.12 -11.38
CA ALA A 99 -5.99 -10.96 -10.34
C ALA A 99 -6.22 -12.42 -10.78
N ASP A 100 -6.49 -12.65 -12.07
CA ASP A 100 -6.69 -13.98 -12.65
C ASP A 100 -5.37 -14.75 -12.86
N GLN A 101 -4.23 -14.12 -12.67
CA GLN A 101 -2.90 -14.73 -12.75
C GLN A 101 -2.40 -15.27 -11.39
N ILE A 102 -3.14 -14.98 -10.33
CA ILE A 102 -2.77 -15.35 -8.96
C ILE A 102 -3.51 -16.62 -8.52
#